data_1739725d9983cf8fe13db9e8925b7549
#
_entry.id   1739725d9983cf8fe13db9e8925b7549
#
_cell.length_a   1.000
_cell.length_b   1.000
_cell.length_c   1.000
_cell.angle_alpha   90.00
_cell.angle_beta   90.00
_cell.angle_gamma   90.00
#
_symmetry.space_group_name_H-M   'P 1'
#
loop_
_entity.id
_entity.type
_entity.pdbx_description
1 polymer ?
#
loop_
_entity_poly.entity_id
_entity_poly.type
_entity_poly.pdbx_seq_one_letter_code
_entity_poly.pdbx_strand_id
1 'polypeptide(L)' 'YLVSRNLKRIRKEKGLTQEKLAELSNYSLGFIMNIESEKYYQTFSLGTLWQFGKALNVDIREFFRPLD' A
#
# COMPACT_ATOMS: atom_id res chain seq x y z
N TYR A 1 -5.67 8.48 5.64
CA TYR A 1 -5.87 7.01 5.81
C TYR A 1 -6.47 6.35 4.60
N LEU A 2 -6.98 7.12 3.65
CA LEU A 2 -7.60 6.55 2.45
C LEU A 2 -6.62 5.67 1.68
N VAL A 3 -5.41 6.16 1.45
CA VAL A 3 -4.39 5.41 0.72
C VAL A 3 -3.99 4.16 1.50
N SER A 4 -3.82 4.30 2.82
CA SER A 4 -3.42 3.16 3.67
C SER A 4 -4.45 2.03 3.61
N ARG A 5 -5.72 2.37 3.69
CA ARG A 5 -6.80 1.38 3.64
C ARG A 5 -6.91 0.74 2.28
N ASN A 6 -6.79 1.54 1.22
CA ASN A 6 -6.82 0.98 -0.13
C ASN A 6 -5.63 0.08 -0.39
N LEU A 7 -4.45 0.47 0.10
CA LEU A 7 -3.27 -0.38 -0.04
C LEU A 7 -3.49 -1.74 0.59
N LYS A 8 -3.99 -1.76 1.82
CA LYS A 8 -4.27 -3.00 2.54
C LYS A 8 -5.32 -3.85 1.81
N ARG A 9 -6.39 -3.20 1.35
CA ARG A 9 -7.45 -3.89 0.62
C ARG A 9 -6.92 -4.55 -0.65
N ILE A 10 -6.18 -3.78 -1.45
CA ILE A 10 -5.64 -4.30 -2.72
C ILE A 10 -4.66 -5.42 -2.46
N ARG A 11 -3.80 -5.26 -1.45
CA ARG A 11 -2.85 -6.32 -1.08
C ARG A 11 -3.59 -7.63 -0.78
N LYS A 12 -4.64 -7.56 0.03
CA LYS A 12 -5.41 -8.73 0.40
C LYS A 12 -6.15 -9.34 -0.79
N GLU A 13 -6.69 -8.48 -1.66
CA GLU A 13 -7.36 -8.96 -2.88
C GLU A 13 -6.40 -9.72 -3.79
N LYS A 14 -5.13 -9.33 -3.78
CA LYS A 14 -4.10 -10.01 -4.56
C LYS A 14 -3.56 -11.25 -3.86
N GLY A 15 -4.01 -11.54 -2.65
CA GLY A 15 -3.56 -12.70 -1.89
C GLY A 15 -2.15 -12.57 -1.34
N LEU A 16 -1.67 -11.34 -1.14
CA LEU A 16 -0.30 -11.10 -0.71
C LEU A 16 -0.21 -10.87 0.79
N THR A 17 0.87 -11.39 1.40
CA THR A 17 1.21 -11.03 2.77
C THR A 17 1.89 -9.66 2.79
N GLN A 18 1.96 -9.06 3.98
CA GLN A 18 2.71 -7.81 4.15
C GLN A 18 4.18 -8.00 3.77
N GLU A 19 4.74 -9.15 4.13
CA GLU A 19 6.13 -9.48 3.80
C GLU A 19 6.34 -9.54 2.29
N LYS A 20 5.40 -10.13 1.57
CA LYS A 20 5.50 -10.23 0.12
C LYS A 20 5.38 -8.86 -0.54
N LEU A 21 4.48 -8.02 -0.04
CA LEU A 21 4.36 -6.66 -0.56
C LEU A 21 5.65 -5.88 -0.32
N ALA A 22 6.24 -6.02 0.88
CA ALA A 22 7.51 -5.37 1.19
C ALA A 22 8.59 -5.79 0.18
N GLU A 23 8.68 -7.09 -0.07
CA GLU A 23 9.65 -7.62 -1.04
C GLU A 23 9.42 -7.04 -2.44
N LEU A 24 8.18 -7.07 -2.91
CA LEU A 24 7.86 -6.63 -4.27
C LEU A 24 8.03 -5.12 -4.45
N SER A 25 7.76 -4.34 -3.41
CA SER A 25 7.84 -2.89 -3.48
C SER A 25 9.22 -2.35 -3.11
N ASN A 26 10.09 -3.24 -2.62
CA ASN A 26 11.43 -2.87 -2.19
C ASN A 26 11.45 -1.95 -0.96
N TYR A 27 10.42 -2.05 -0.13
CA TYR A 27 10.34 -1.36 1.16
C TYR A 27 10.47 -2.38 2.29
N SER A 28 10.76 -1.90 3.50
CA SER A 28 10.86 -2.78 4.66
C SER A 28 9.49 -3.25 5.11
N LEU A 29 9.46 -4.42 5.76
CA LEU A 29 8.24 -4.93 6.37
C LEU A 29 7.69 -3.94 7.40
N GLY A 30 8.58 -3.34 8.22
CA GLY A 30 8.16 -2.37 9.21
C GLY A 30 7.44 -1.18 8.59
N PHE A 31 7.91 -0.72 7.44
CA PHE A 31 7.27 0.38 6.72
C PHE A 31 5.84 0.00 6.30
N ILE A 32 5.68 -1.20 5.74
CA ILE A 32 4.36 -1.69 5.32
C ILE A 32 3.43 -1.83 6.52
N MET A 33 3.93 -2.39 7.61
CA MET A 33 3.13 -2.56 8.83
C MET A 33 2.68 -1.22 9.39
N ASN A 34 3.57 -0.22 9.40
CA ASN A 34 3.23 1.11 9.89
C ASN A 34 2.14 1.76 9.04
N ILE A 35 2.25 1.65 7.73
CA ILE A 35 1.25 2.21 6.82
C ILE A 35 -0.11 1.57 7.10
N GLU A 36 -0.16 0.25 7.17
CA GLU A 36 -1.43 -0.48 7.29
C GLU A 36 -2.03 -0.39 8.69
N SER A 37 -1.23 -0.06 9.71
CA SER A 37 -1.73 0.04 11.09
C SER A 37 -2.61 1.26 11.30
N GLU A 38 -2.46 2.28 10.47
CA GLU A 38 -3.19 3.55 10.58
C GLU A 38 -3.00 4.25 11.94
N LYS A 39 -1.94 3.89 12.67
CA LYS A 39 -1.65 4.49 13.98
C LYS A 39 -1.17 5.93 13.85
N TYR A 40 -0.48 6.24 12.77
CA TYR A 40 0.14 7.53 12.55
C TYR A 40 -0.30 8.11 11.24
N TYR A 41 -0.39 9.45 11.20
CA TYR A 41 -0.63 10.13 9.95
C TYR A 41 0.54 9.85 8.99
N GLN A 42 0.21 9.41 7.79
CA GLN A 42 1.22 9.10 6.77
C GLN A 42 1.03 10.00 5.58
N THR A 43 2.14 10.54 5.09
CA THR A 43 2.15 11.22 3.79
C THR A 43 2.91 10.35 2.81
N PHE A 44 2.47 10.37 1.57
CA PHE A 44 3.05 9.51 0.53
C PHE A 44 3.55 10.37 -0.62
N SER A 45 4.82 10.14 -1.03
CA SER A 45 5.31 10.74 -2.24
C SER A 45 4.72 10.00 -3.44
N LEU A 46 4.69 10.67 -4.59
CA LEU A 46 4.28 10.00 -5.83
C LEU A 46 5.17 8.81 -6.14
N GLY A 47 6.45 8.92 -5.80
CA GLY A 47 7.38 7.80 -6.00
C GLY A 47 6.99 6.57 -5.20
N THR A 48 6.57 6.76 -3.94
CA THR A 48 6.12 5.66 -3.09
C THR A 48 4.86 5.02 -3.66
N LEU A 49 3.89 5.83 -4.07
CA LEU A 49 2.66 5.32 -4.68
C LEU A 49 2.95 4.57 -5.97
N TRP A 50 3.89 5.09 -6.76
CA TRP A 50 4.31 4.44 -7.99
C TRP A 50 4.90 3.06 -7.71
N GLN A 51 5.76 2.95 -6.68
CA GLN A 51 6.36 1.67 -6.31
C GLN A 51 5.29 0.66 -5.88
N PHE A 52 4.31 1.09 -5.08
CA PHE A 52 3.22 0.21 -4.69
C PHE A 52 2.37 -0.18 -5.89
N GLY A 53 2.09 0.76 -6.79
CA GLY A 53 1.33 0.47 -8.00
C GLY A 53 2.01 -0.60 -8.86
N LYS A 54 3.32 -0.48 -9.03
CA LYS A 54 4.10 -1.48 -9.77
C LYS A 54 4.09 -2.83 -9.05
N ALA A 55 4.30 -2.82 -7.74
CA ALA A 55 4.34 -4.05 -6.96
C ALA A 55 3.02 -4.81 -7.01
N LEU A 56 1.92 -4.09 -6.98
CA LEU A 56 0.58 -4.67 -6.96
C LEU A 56 -0.04 -4.79 -8.35
N ASN A 57 0.63 -4.23 -9.36
CA ASN A 57 0.15 -4.22 -10.75
C ASN A 57 -1.21 -3.54 -10.86
N VAL A 58 -1.34 -2.38 -10.25
CA VAL A 58 -2.56 -1.56 -10.32
C VAL A 58 -2.20 -0.12 -10.66
N ASP A 59 -3.18 0.60 -11.18
CA ASP A 59 -3.06 2.04 -11.42
C ASP A 59 -3.07 2.75 -10.07
N ILE A 60 -2.25 3.78 -9.90
CA ILE A 60 -2.17 4.51 -8.63
C ILE A 60 -3.50 5.12 -8.24
N ARG A 61 -4.40 5.36 -9.19
CA ARG A 61 -5.75 5.88 -8.90
C ARG A 61 -6.52 4.94 -7.97
N GLU A 62 -6.20 3.64 -7.97
CA GLU A 62 -6.88 2.68 -7.10
C GLU A 62 -6.64 2.95 -5.63
N PHE A 63 -5.54 3.65 -5.29
CA PHE A 63 -5.26 4.00 -3.90
C PHE A 63 -6.14 5.13 -3.38
N PHE A 64 -6.87 5.79 -4.26
CA PHE A 64 -7.73 6.91 -3.90
C PHE A 64 -9.22 6.60 -4.04
N ARG A 65 -9.57 5.33 -4.24
CA ARG A 65 -10.97 4.94 -4.38
C ARG A 65 -11.71 5.14 -3.06
N PRO A 66 -12.97 5.60 -3.13
CA PRO A 66 -13.82 5.65 -1.92
C PRO A 66 -13.95 4.26 -1.30
N LEU A 67 -14.06 4.23 0.03
CA LEU A 67 -14.02 2.98 0.80
C LEU A 67 -15.38 2.39 1.15
N ASP A 68 -16.46 2.96 0.74
CA ASP A 68 -17.79 2.42 1.06
C ASP A 68 -18.39 1.57 -0.03
#